data_1dde23fcc34624e638c12ed29b7defcf
#
_entry.id   1dde23fcc34624e638c12ed29b7defcf
#
_cell.length_a   1.000
_cell.length_b   1.000
_cell.length_c   1.000
_cell.angle_alpha   90.00
_cell.angle_beta   90.00
_cell.angle_gamma   90.00
#
_symmetry.space_group_name_H-M   'P 1'
#
loop_
_entity.id
_entity.type
_entity.pdbx_description
1 polymer ?
#
loop_
_entity_poly.entity_id
_entity_poly.type
_entity_poly.pdbx_seq_one_letter_code
_entity_poly.pdbx_strand_id
1 'polypeptide(L)'
;MNGHPDDFGGLVVFFQWLWALCPADFLVHHALGLGVHTVALIFLQGAFGCAGSVLHADKRQHGFGFACDGPGRGGTCDISGWDSVYLGAFWVLNTLGWLSFYEHWRSLASFDGFCASGSTLCGWFRDYLWLNSGNLVNGFSSTGSTELAVLAWAFLLGHLIWATSFMFLISWRGYWQELVESLLFIHLKTPILVSPWTAGFTPVALSILQARCVGVAHFTVGFIGTFAAFLLSG
;
A
#
# COMPACT_ATOMS: atom_id res chain seq x y z
N MET A 1 10.06 -50.44 13.62
CA MET A 1 9.93 -49.03 13.21
C MET A 1 9.93 -49.02 11.68
N ASN A 2 8.73 -49.07 11.10
CA ASN A 2 8.55 -49.06 9.63
C ASN A 2 8.30 -47.63 9.22
N GLY A 3 9.39 -46.86 8.98
CA GLY A 3 9.29 -45.57 8.32
C GLY A 3 8.89 -45.79 6.85
N HIS A 4 7.82 -45.16 6.41
CA HIS A 4 7.34 -45.25 5.05
C HIS A 4 8.43 -44.68 4.11
N PRO A 5 8.77 -45.36 3.01
CA PRO A 5 9.82 -44.90 2.08
C PRO A 5 9.53 -43.51 1.48
N ASP A 6 8.29 -43.08 1.52
CA ASP A 6 7.83 -41.80 0.94
C ASP A 6 8.18 -40.56 1.79
N ASP A 7 8.49 -40.73 3.09
CA ASP A 7 8.85 -39.60 3.97
C ASP A 7 10.22 -39.02 3.63
N PHE A 8 11.12 -39.81 3.07
CA PHE A 8 12.43 -39.33 2.62
C PHE A 8 12.40 -38.70 1.24
N GLY A 9 11.46 -39.07 0.40
CA GLY A 9 11.29 -38.48 -0.94
C GLY A 9 10.92 -37.00 -0.87
N GLY A 10 10.02 -36.62 0.01
CA GLY A 10 9.62 -35.22 0.23
C GLY A 10 10.75 -34.32 0.72
N LEU A 11 11.58 -34.85 1.64
CA LEU A 11 12.76 -34.12 2.16
C LEU A 11 13.84 -33.95 1.07
N VAL A 12 14.09 -34.97 0.27
CA VAL A 12 15.06 -34.91 -0.84
C VAL A 12 14.61 -33.90 -1.89
N VAL A 13 13.34 -33.92 -2.28
CA VAL A 13 12.76 -32.93 -3.21
C VAL A 13 12.86 -31.51 -2.63
N PHE A 14 12.57 -31.34 -1.33
CA PHE A 14 12.69 -30.04 -0.66
C PHE A 14 14.14 -29.54 -0.65
N PHE A 15 15.10 -30.38 -0.34
CA PHE A 15 16.52 -30.02 -0.39
C PHE A 15 16.99 -29.74 -1.83
N GLN A 16 16.56 -30.52 -2.81
CA GLN A 16 16.86 -30.25 -4.23
C GLN A 16 16.28 -28.91 -4.67
N TRP A 17 15.06 -28.56 -4.23
CA TRP A 17 14.44 -27.27 -4.51
C TRP A 17 15.21 -26.12 -3.85
N LEU A 18 15.65 -26.27 -2.60
CA LEU A 18 16.50 -25.27 -1.92
C LEU A 18 17.84 -25.03 -2.65
N TRP A 19 18.44 -26.07 -3.20
CA TRP A 19 19.70 -25.95 -3.98
C TRP A 19 19.47 -25.33 -5.37
N ALA A 20 18.24 -25.29 -5.85
CA ALA A 20 17.88 -24.62 -7.10
C ALA A 20 17.63 -23.11 -6.94
N LEU A 21 17.69 -22.58 -5.72
CA LEU A 21 17.53 -21.15 -5.43
C LEU A 21 18.89 -20.44 -5.59
N CYS A 22 18.82 -19.26 -6.22
CA CYS A 22 19.99 -18.40 -6.39
C CYS A 22 19.97 -17.22 -5.40
N PRO A 23 21.04 -16.40 -5.33
CA PRO A 23 21.08 -15.23 -4.46
C PRO A 23 19.92 -14.25 -4.67
N ALA A 24 19.36 -14.16 -5.87
CA ALA A 24 18.18 -13.32 -6.14
C ALA A 24 16.94 -13.86 -5.41
N ASP A 25 16.72 -15.17 -5.44
CA ASP A 25 15.65 -15.83 -4.68
C ASP A 25 15.86 -15.64 -3.17
N PHE A 26 17.07 -15.73 -2.70
CA PHE A 26 17.43 -15.49 -1.30
C PHE A 26 17.07 -14.07 -0.86
N LEU A 27 17.42 -13.08 -1.66
CA LEU A 27 17.12 -11.67 -1.39
C LEU A 27 15.61 -11.44 -1.27
N VAL A 28 14.84 -11.90 -2.25
CA VAL A 28 13.39 -11.66 -2.26
C VAL A 28 12.64 -12.45 -1.19
N HIS A 29 13.08 -13.68 -0.86
CA HIS A 29 12.48 -14.45 0.22
C HIS A 29 12.67 -13.77 1.57
N HIS A 30 13.83 -13.14 1.81
CA HIS A 30 14.05 -12.38 3.03
C HIS A 30 13.22 -11.09 3.08
N ALA A 31 13.01 -10.42 1.94
CA ALA A 31 12.09 -9.29 1.86
C ALA A 31 10.63 -9.73 2.14
N LEU A 32 10.18 -10.82 1.53
CA LEU A 32 8.84 -11.37 1.76
C LEU A 32 8.65 -11.86 3.21
N GLY A 33 9.66 -12.50 3.78
CA GLY A 33 9.67 -12.91 5.18
C GLY A 33 9.50 -11.70 6.11
N LEU A 34 10.22 -10.62 5.87
CA LEU A 34 10.04 -9.36 6.59
C LEU A 34 8.59 -8.85 6.45
N GLY A 35 8.08 -8.80 5.22
CA GLY A 35 6.73 -8.32 4.94
C GLY A 35 5.65 -9.11 5.69
N VAL A 36 5.71 -10.44 5.61
CA VAL A 36 4.75 -11.33 6.29
C VAL A 36 4.82 -11.19 7.81
N HIS A 37 6.02 -11.15 8.38
CA HIS A 37 6.20 -10.95 9.82
C HIS A 37 5.69 -9.59 10.28
N THR A 38 5.91 -8.54 9.49
CA THR A 38 5.41 -7.20 9.81
C THR A 38 3.88 -7.13 9.75
N VAL A 39 3.27 -7.74 8.74
CA VAL A 39 1.80 -7.85 8.64
C VAL A 39 1.23 -8.60 9.85
N ALA A 40 1.83 -9.74 10.20
CA ALA A 40 1.42 -10.51 11.36
C ALA A 40 1.53 -9.71 12.65
N LEU A 41 2.64 -8.99 12.84
CA LEU A 41 2.85 -8.14 14.01
C LEU A 41 1.76 -7.06 14.14
N ILE A 42 1.45 -6.36 13.04
CA ILE A 42 0.46 -5.28 13.04
C ILE A 42 -0.94 -5.83 13.35
N PHE A 43 -1.35 -6.90 12.71
CA PHE A 43 -2.68 -7.48 12.93
C PHE A 43 -2.82 -8.15 14.30
N LEU A 44 -1.79 -8.84 14.78
CA LEU A 44 -1.80 -9.42 16.12
C LEU A 44 -1.83 -8.33 17.21
N GLN A 45 -1.06 -7.25 17.02
CA GLN A 45 -1.12 -6.10 17.92
C GLN A 45 -2.55 -5.53 17.98
N GLY A 46 -3.20 -5.37 16.83
CA GLY A 46 -4.58 -4.91 16.76
C GLY A 46 -5.56 -5.86 17.42
N ALA A 47 -5.41 -7.15 17.22
CA ALA A 47 -6.27 -8.17 17.81
C ALA A 47 -6.14 -8.22 19.34
N PHE A 48 -4.92 -8.17 19.86
CA PHE A 48 -4.69 -8.15 21.31
C PHE A 48 -5.07 -6.82 21.94
N GLY A 49 -4.79 -5.71 21.27
CA GLY A 49 -5.01 -4.35 21.78
C GLY A 49 -6.46 -3.88 21.70
N CYS A 50 -7.30 -4.41 20.79
CA CYS A 50 -8.66 -3.90 20.57
C CYS A 50 -9.59 -4.08 21.78
N ALA A 51 -9.30 -5.04 22.64
CA ALA A 51 -10.06 -5.29 23.87
C ALA A 51 -9.69 -4.34 25.02
N GLY A 52 -8.53 -3.73 24.97
CA GLY A 52 -7.94 -2.86 25.99
C GLY A 52 -6.44 -3.08 26.10
N SER A 53 -5.75 -2.10 26.65
CA SER A 53 -4.31 -2.11 26.88
C SER A 53 -3.97 -1.31 28.13
N VAL A 54 -2.71 -1.30 28.55
CA VAL A 54 -2.26 -0.40 29.62
C VAL A 54 -2.44 1.07 29.21
N LEU A 55 -2.23 1.39 27.94
CA LEU A 55 -2.42 2.73 27.41
C LEU A 55 -3.89 3.16 27.46
N HIS A 56 -4.82 2.25 27.15
CA HIS A 56 -6.27 2.49 27.14
C HIS A 56 -7.02 1.26 27.62
N ALA A 57 -7.33 1.21 28.92
CA ALA A 57 -7.95 0.04 29.55
C ALA A 57 -9.37 -0.23 29.05
N ASP A 58 -10.17 0.83 28.83
CA ASP A 58 -11.60 0.74 28.50
C ASP A 58 -11.86 0.89 26.98
N LYS A 59 -10.95 0.44 26.13
CA LYS A 59 -11.03 0.62 24.68
C LYS A 59 -12.31 0.02 24.08
N ARG A 60 -12.82 -1.07 24.61
CA ARG A 60 -14.08 -1.68 24.16
C ARG A 60 -15.27 -0.73 24.18
N GLN A 61 -15.29 0.24 25.10
CA GLN A 61 -16.38 1.22 25.22
C GLN A 61 -16.37 2.23 24.08
N HIS A 62 -15.23 2.46 23.44
CA HIS A 62 -15.09 3.36 22.31
C HIS A 62 -15.50 2.76 20.95
N GLY A 63 -15.71 1.43 20.89
CA GLY A 63 -16.00 0.71 19.66
C GLY A 63 -14.73 0.36 18.86
N PHE A 64 -14.92 -0.19 17.65
CA PHE A 64 -13.85 -0.69 16.81
C PHE A 64 -13.03 0.43 16.14
N GLY A 65 -13.70 1.52 15.72
CA GLY A 65 -13.05 2.62 15.00
C GLY A 65 -13.36 3.97 15.64
N PHE A 66 -12.32 4.66 16.09
CA PHE A 66 -12.38 6.01 16.63
C PHE A 66 -11.08 6.75 16.36
N ALA A 67 -11.09 8.08 16.45
CA ALA A 67 -9.93 8.91 16.10
C ALA A 67 -8.71 8.66 16.99
N CYS A 68 -8.86 8.85 18.29
CA CYS A 68 -7.86 8.64 19.33
C CYS A 68 -8.49 8.89 20.72
N ASP A 69 -7.69 8.91 21.75
CA ASP A 69 -8.10 9.27 23.12
C ASP A 69 -7.34 10.51 23.65
N GLY A 70 -6.92 11.38 22.75
CA GLY A 70 -6.23 12.63 23.05
C GLY A 70 -4.72 12.54 23.15
N PRO A 71 -4.06 13.69 23.40
CA PRO A 71 -2.58 13.80 23.45
C PRO A 71 -1.98 13.36 24.78
N GLY A 72 -2.80 13.02 25.77
CA GLY A 72 -2.35 12.50 27.06
C GLY A 72 -1.65 11.14 26.92
N ARG A 73 -1.04 10.70 28.00
CA ARG A 73 -0.31 9.42 28.06
C ARG A 73 0.77 9.26 26.99
N GLY A 74 1.39 10.35 26.57
CA GLY A 74 2.41 10.40 25.53
C GLY A 74 1.86 10.44 24.10
N GLY A 75 0.56 10.52 23.94
CA GLY A 75 -0.18 10.47 22.65
C GLY A 75 -0.89 9.13 22.45
N THR A 76 -2.07 9.19 21.90
CA THR A 76 -2.95 8.02 21.71
C THR A 76 -3.40 7.87 20.25
N CYS A 77 -2.56 8.29 19.31
CA CYS A 77 -2.85 8.12 17.88
C CYS A 77 -2.86 6.63 17.51
N ASP A 78 -3.74 6.27 16.55
CA ASP A 78 -3.78 4.94 15.92
C ASP A 78 -3.94 3.76 16.90
N ILE A 79 -4.72 3.96 17.97
CA ILE A 79 -4.92 2.92 18.99
C ILE A 79 -6.15 2.04 18.76
N SER A 80 -7.07 2.42 17.88
CA SER A 80 -8.28 1.63 17.63
C SER A 80 -7.95 0.33 16.87
N GLY A 81 -8.84 -0.66 16.99
CA GLY A 81 -8.71 -1.89 16.21
C GLY A 81 -8.78 -1.62 14.70
N TRP A 82 -9.57 -0.64 14.28
CA TRP A 82 -9.64 -0.20 12.89
C TRP A 82 -8.29 0.35 12.40
N ASP A 83 -7.55 1.08 13.25
CA ASP A 83 -6.26 1.63 12.89
C ASP A 83 -5.20 0.55 12.64
N SER A 84 -5.29 -0.60 13.29
CA SER A 84 -4.42 -1.73 12.97
C SER A 84 -4.71 -2.33 11.60
N VAL A 85 -5.97 -2.40 11.19
CA VAL A 85 -6.34 -2.82 9.83
C VAL A 85 -5.84 -1.79 8.81
N TYR A 86 -6.02 -0.52 9.10
CA TYR A 86 -5.53 0.58 8.31
C TYR A 86 -4.00 0.52 8.11
N LEU A 87 -3.22 0.36 9.17
CA LEU A 87 -1.76 0.26 9.10
C LEU A 87 -1.31 -1.04 8.42
N GLY A 88 -2.02 -2.13 8.66
CA GLY A 88 -1.73 -3.42 8.06
C GLY A 88 -1.94 -3.43 6.54
N ALA A 89 -2.90 -2.65 6.03
CA ALA A 89 -3.18 -2.54 4.60
C ALA A 89 -1.95 -2.08 3.80
N PHE A 90 -1.17 -1.13 4.33
CA PHE A 90 0.05 -0.64 3.67
C PHE A 90 1.09 -1.75 3.52
N TRP A 91 1.30 -2.55 4.56
CA TRP A 91 2.26 -3.64 4.55
C TRP A 91 1.79 -4.85 3.75
N VAL A 92 0.50 -5.13 3.73
CA VAL A 92 -0.08 -6.16 2.84
C VAL A 92 0.18 -5.80 1.38
N LEU A 93 -0.14 -4.57 0.97
CA LEU A 93 0.09 -4.10 -0.41
C LEU A 93 1.57 -4.10 -0.77
N ASN A 94 2.43 -3.61 0.11
CA ASN A 94 3.88 -3.61 -0.10
C ASN A 94 4.41 -5.04 -0.31
N THR A 95 4.01 -5.98 0.52
CA THR A 95 4.44 -7.39 0.44
C THR A 95 3.90 -8.05 -0.84
N LEU A 96 2.65 -7.81 -1.19
CA LEU A 96 2.07 -8.29 -2.44
C LEU A 96 2.75 -7.67 -3.67
N GLY A 97 3.18 -6.42 -3.58
CA GLY A 97 3.97 -5.77 -4.61
C GLY A 97 5.31 -6.46 -4.83
N TRP A 98 6.03 -6.77 -3.77
CA TRP A 98 7.29 -7.54 -3.86
C TRP A 98 7.07 -8.93 -4.42
N LEU A 99 6.04 -9.63 -3.98
CA LEU A 99 5.69 -10.95 -4.50
C LEU A 99 5.37 -10.91 -6.01
N SER A 100 4.55 -9.94 -6.42
CA SER A 100 4.17 -9.78 -7.83
C SER A 100 5.36 -9.46 -8.72
N PHE A 101 6.31 -8.65 -8.26
CA PHE A 101 7.55 -8.37 -8.99
C PHE A 101 8.42 -9.61 -9.11
N TYR A 102 8.56 -10.36 -8.04
CA TYR A 102 9.31 -11.60 -8.05
C TYR A 102 8.76 -12.59 -9.08
N GLU A 103 7.47 -12.89 -9.00
CA GLU A 103 6.82 -13.83 -9.93
C GLU A 103 6.89 -13.32 -11.38
N HIS A 104 6.65 -12.03 -11.60
CA HIS A 104 6.68 -11.44 -12.93
C HIS A 104 8.08 -11.48 -13.54
N TRP A 105 9.10 -11.05 -12.82
CA TRP A 105 10.47 -11.09 -13.36
C TRP A 105 10.95 -12.51 -13.58
N ARG A 106 10.62 -13.43 -12.70
CA ARG A 106 10.87 -14.86 -12.89
C ARG A 106 10.23 -15.42 -14.15
N SER A 107 9.05 -14.93 -14.53
CA SER A 107 8.35 -15.35 -15.74
C SER A 107 8.92 -14.75 -17.03
N LEU A 108 9.50 -13.55 -16.97
CA LEU A 108 10.03 -12.84 -18.14
C LEU A 108 11.47 -13.25 -18.46
N ALA A 109 12.30 -13.46 -17.45
CA ALA A 109 13.73 -13.69 -17.60
C ALA A 109 14.08 -15.18 -17.62
N SER A 110 15.22 -15.51 -18.24
CA SER A 110 15.84 -16.81 -18.01
C SER A 110 16.29 -16.93 -16.55
N PHE A 111 16.40 -18.17 -16.05
CA PHE A 111 16.87 -18.42 -14.69
C PHE A 111 18.22 -17.75 -14.41
N ASP A 112 19.19 -17.94 -15.31
CA ASP A 112 20.53 -17.38 -15.19
C ASP A 112 20.51 -15.85 -15.25
N GLY A 113 19.68 -15.26 -16.13
CA GLY A 113 19.54 -13.81 -16.25
C GLY A 113 18.93 -13.19 -15.00
N PHE A 114 17.87 -13.79 -14.47
CA PHE A 114 17.27 -13.37 -13.22
C PHE A 114 18.25 -13.47 -12.04
N CYS A 115 18.96 -14.59 -11.94
CA CYS A 115 19.91 -14.82 -10.86
C CYS A 115 21.11 -13.90 -10.91
N ALA A 116 21.62 -13.59 -12.10
CA ALA A 116 22.74 -12.67 -12.26
C ALA A 116 22.34 -11.22 -11.91
N SER A 117 21.23 -10.76 -12.42
CA SER A 117 20.79 -9.37 -12.26
C SER A 117 20.04 -9.12 -10.93
N GLY A 118 19.20 -10.05 -10.52
CA GLY A 118 18.36 -9.94 -9.32
C GLY A 118 19.08 -10.22 -7.99
N SER A 119 20.37 -10.54 -8.02
CA SER A 119 21.19 -10.73 -6.82
C SER A 119 21.41 -9.45 -6.01
N THR A 120 21.19 -8.29 -6.62
CA THR A 120 21.23 -6.97 -5.98
C THR A 120 19.98 -6.15 -6.29
N LEU A 121 19.64 -5.21 -5.43
CA LEU A 121 18.50 -4.30 -5.66
C LEU A 121 18.71 -3.40 -6.90
N CYS A 122 19.95 -3.12 -7.26
CA CYS A 122 20.27 -2.36 -8.47
C CYS A 122 19.73 -3.06 -9.74
N GLY A 123 19.85 -4.40 -9.82
CA GLY A 123 19.30 -5.17 -10.92
C GLY A 123 17.77 -5.11 -10.98
N TRP A 124 17.09 -5.19 -9.84
CA TRP A 124 15.63 -5.02 -9.75
C TRP A 124 15.18 -3.66 -10.26
N PHE A 125 15.88 -2.61 -9.91
CA PHE A 125 15.55 -1.27 -10.36
C PHE A 125 15.87 -1.05 -11.86
N ARG A 126 17.08 -1.35 -12.29
CA ARG A 126 17.56 -1.09 -13.66
C ARG A 126 17.00 -2.09 -14.67
N ASP A 127 17.22 -3.39 -14.42
CA ASP A 127 17.00 -4.43 -15.43
C ASP A 127 15.56 -4.93 -15.44
N TYR A 128 14.81 -4.67 -14.39
CA TYR A 128 13.41 -5.03 -14.31
C TYR A 128 12.48 -3.80 -14.38
N LEU A 129 12.51 -2.91 -13.41
CA LEU A 129 11.56 -1.79 -13.37
C LEU A 129 11.81 -0.77 -14.47
N TRP A 130 13.02 -0.28 -14.58
CA TRP A 130 13.36 0.73 -15.59
C TRP A 130 13.23 0.19 -17.01
N LEU A 131 13.78 -0.97 -17.28
CA LEU A 131 13.75 -1.57 -18.61
C LEU A 131 12.33 -1.88 -19.07
N ASN A 132 11.50 -2.50 -18.21
CA ASN A 132 10.13 -2.87 -18.57
C ASN A 132 9.16 -1.69 -18.55
N SER A 133 9.47 -0.59 -17.87
CA SER A 133 8.65 0.62 -17.92
C SER A 133 8.60 1.26 -19.32
N GLY A 134 9.56 0.94 -20.18
CA GLY A 134 9.55 1.34 -21.58
C GLY A 134 8.28 0.92 -22.32
N ASN A 135 7.71 -0.21 -21.99
CA ASN A 135 6.44 -0.67 -22.57
C ASN A 135 5.30 0.33 -22.29
N LEU A 136 5.24 0.85 -21.08
CA LEU A 136 4.23 1.85 -20.70
C LEU A 136 4.48 3.21 -21.32
N VAL A 137 5.73 3.67 -21.32
CA VAL A 137 6.11 4.94 -21.96
C VAL A 137 5.77 4.92 -23.45
N ASN A 138 6.03 3.81 -24.13
CA ASN A 138 5.69 3.63 -25.54
C ASN A 138 4.19 3.57 -25.80
N GLY A 139 3.37 3.33 -24.79
CA GLY A 139 1.91 3.36 -24.89
C GLY A 139 1.35 4.75 -25.25
N PHE A 140 2.09 5.83 -25.03
CA PHE A 140 1.72 7.18 -25.44
C PHE A 140 2.11 7.51 -26.88
N SER A 141 2.79 6.61 -27.57
CA SER A 141 3.16 6.81 -28.98
C SER A 141 1.93 6.77 -29.87
N SER A 142 1.89 7.60 -30.90
CA SER A 142 0.84 7.61 -31.92
C SER A 142 0.76 6.28 -32.70
N THR A 143 1.82 5.47 -32.66
CA THR A 143 1.89 4.13 -33.27
C THR A 143 1.57 3.00 -32.26
N GLY A 144 1.34 3.35 -30.99
CA GLY A 144 0.99 2.39 -29.96
C GLY A 144 -0.42 1.82 -30.11
N SER A 145 -0.66 0.61 -29.58
CA SER A 145 -2.00 0.04 -29.51
C SER A 145 -2.89 0.78 -28.52
N THR A 146 -4.21 0.74 -28.73
CA THR A 146 -5.18 1.31 -27.78
C THR A 146 -5.07 0.65 -26.40
N GLU A 147 -4.81 -0.65 -26.36
CA GLU A 147 -4.65 -1.42 -25.11
C GLU A 147 -3.45 -0.93 -24.32
N LEU A 148 -2.32 -0.73 -24.99
CA LEU A 148 -1.11 -0.23 -24.35
C LEU A 148 -1.29 1.23 -23.87
N ALA A 149 -2.02 2.05 -24.61
CA ALA A 149 -2.37 3.41 -24.21
C ALA A 149 -3.24 3.44 -22.95
N VAL A 150 -4.20 2.55 -22.81
CA VAL A 150 -5.01 2.41 -21.58
C VAL A 150 -4.14 2.05 -20.37
N LEU A 151 -3.22 1.10 -20.53
CA LEU A 151 -2.29 0.73 -19.46
C LEU A 151 -1.33 1.88 -19.09
N ALA A 152 -0.84 2.62 -20.08
CA ALA A 152 0.00 3.78 -19.85
C ALA A 152 -0.73 4.88 -19.04
N TRP A 153 -1.99 5.17 -19.38
CA TRP A 153 -2.82 6.09 -18.61
C TRP A 153 -3.14 5.57 -17.22
N ALA A 154 -3.46 4.28 -17.08
CA ALA A 154 -3.70 3.65 -15.77
C ALA A 154 -2.45 3.73 -14.88
N PHE A 155 -1.26 3.57 -15.44
CA PHE A 155 0.00 3.71 -14.73
C PHE A 155 0.21 5.14 -14.20
N LEU A 156 -0.02 6.16 -15.02
CA LEU A 156 0.09 7.56 -14.60
C LEU A 156 -0.98 7.96 -13.59
N LEU A 157 -2.24 7.60 -13.86
CA LEU A 157 -3.34 7.89 -12.94
C LEU A 157 -3.18 7.14 -11.63
N GLY A 158 -2.72 5.90 -11.66
CA GLY A 158 -2.40 5.13 -10.47
C GLY A 158 -1.36 5.83 -9.60
N HIS A 159 -0.28 6.34 -10.19
CA HIS A 159 0.71 7.13 -9.48
C HIS A 159 0.12 8.41 -8.88
N LEU A 160 -0.70 9.13 -9.63
CA LEU A 160 -1.33 10.35 -9.16
C LEU A 160 -2.27 10.07 -7.98
N ILE A 161 -3.10 9.06 -8.08
CA ILE A 161 -4.04 8.66 -7.01
C ILE A 161 -3.25 8.22 -5.77
N TRP A 162 -2.23 7.40 -5.94
CA TRP A 162 -1.36 6.97 -4.86
C TRP A 162 -0.63 8.16 -4.20
N ALA A 163 -0.06 9.06 -4.98
CA ALA A 163 0.65 10.24 -4.47
C ALA A 163 -0.30 11.19 -3.72
N THR A 164 -1.52 11.39 -4.20
CA THR A 164 -2.52 12.23 -3.53
C THR A 164 -3.03 11.62 -2.22
N SER A 165 -2.92 10.32 -2.03
CA SER A 165 -3.27 9.66 -0.78
C SER A 165 -2.52 10.26 0.42
N PHE A 166 -1.26 10.66 0.22
CA PHE A 166 -0.41 11.21 1.28
C PHE A 166 -0.91 12.55 1.81
N MET A 167 -1.68 13.30 1.03
CA MET A 167 -2.36 14.50 1.51
C MET A 167 -3.30 14.19 2.69
N PHE A 168 -3.97 13.05 2.66
CA PHE A 168 -4.86 12.59 3.73
C PHE A 168 -4.12 11.85 4.85
N LEU A 169 -3.04 11.13 4.52
CA LEU A 169 -2.35 10.23 5.44
C LEU A 169 -1.31 10.95 6.30
N ILE A 170 -0.64 11.95 5.77
CA ILE A 170 0.49 12.63 6.44
C ILE A 170 0.04 13.93 7.09
N SER A 171 -0.89 14.67 6.48
CA SER A 171 -1.39 15.92 7.04
C SER A 171 -2.48 15.67 8.09
N TRP A 172 -2.70 16.66 8.94
CA TRP A 172 -3.64 16.59 10.06
C TRP A 172 -4.81 17.55 9.84
N ARG A 173 -5.96 17.24 10.45
CA ARG A 173 -7.24 17.90 10.22
C ARG A 173 -7.23 19.42 10.44
N GLY A 174 -6.49 19.90 11.43
CA GLY A 174 -6.54 21.33 11.81
C GLY A 174 -6.20 22.28 10.67
N TYR A 175 -5.17 22.00 9.91
CA TYR A 175 -4.80 22.79 8.73
C TYR A 175 -5.94 22.86 7.70
N TRP A 176 -6.57 21.74 7.42
CA TRP A 176 -7.65 21.68 6.43
C TRP A 176 -8.91 22.40 6.89
N GLN A 177 -9.22 22.36 8.17
CA GLN A 177 -10.34 23.12 8.75
C GLN A 177 -10.10 24.62 8.60
N GLU A 178 -8.92 25.12 8.88
CA GLU A 178 -8.58 26.51 8.68
C GLU A 178 -8.61 26.90 7.19
N LEU A 179 -8.18 26.03 6.30
CA LEU A 179 -8.27 26.24 4.85
C LEU A 179 -9.73 26.40 4.41
N VAL A 180 -10.62 25.52 4.86
CA VAL A 180 -12.04 25.58 4.56
C VAL A 180 -12.65 26.89 5.08
N GLU A 181 -12.30 27.31 6.28
CA GLU A 181 -12.77 28.59 6.87
C GLU A 181 -12.26 29.79 6.06
N SER A 182 -11.03 29.76 5.61
CA SER A 182 -10.46 30.81 4.75
C SER A 182 -11.16 30.90 3.40
N LEU A 183 -11.43 29.76 2.78
CA LEU A 183 -12.16 29.69 1.50
C LEU A 183 -13.60 30.19 1.66
N LEU A 184 -14.27 29.82 2.75
CA LEU A 184 -15.60 30.31 3.06
C LEU A 184 -15.61 31.82 3.25
N PHE A 185 -14.64 32.37 3.97
CA PHE A 185 -14.51 33.82 4.16
C PHE A 185 -14.32 34.55 2.83
N ILE A 186 -13.44 34.06 1.94
CA ILE A 186 -13.20 34.64 0.62
C ILE A 186 -14.47 34.58 -0.21
N HIS A 187 -15.16 33.45 -0.20
CA HIS A 187 -16.43 33.27 -0.95
C HIS A 187 -17.54 34.24 -0.48
N LEU A 188 -17.68 34.39 0.83
CA LEU A 188 -18.66 35.31 1.39
C LEU A 188 -18.35 36.79 1.12
N LYS A 189 -17.09 37.13 0.99
CA LYS A 189 -16.64 38.50 0.63
C LYS A 189 -16.69 38.80 -0.87
N THR A 190 -16.63 37.76 -1.70
CA THR A 190 -16.59 37.86 -3.16
C THR A 190 -17.59 36.86 -3.77
N PRO A 191 -18.90 36.99 -3.51
CA PRO A 191 -19.88 36.01 -3.98
C PRO A 191 -20.04 36.12 -5.49
N ILE A 192 -19.64 35.09 -6.22
CA ILE A 192 -19.83 34.96 -7.67
C ILE A 192 -21.15 34.26 -7.97
N LEU A 193 -21.56 33.37 -7.10
CA LEU A 193 -22.84 32.63 -7.17
C LEU A 193 -23.59 32.75 -5.85
N VAL A 194 -24.90 32.56 -5.90
CA VAL A 194 -25.71 32.45 -4.66
C VAL A 194 -25.17 31.31 -3.85
N SER A 195 -24.72 31.62 -2.64
CA SER A 195 -24.08 30.63 -1.77
C SER A 195 -25.07 29.56 -1.32
N PRO A 196 -24.84 28.27 -1.58
CA PRO A 196 -25.66 27.20 -1.02
C PRO A 196 -25.55 27.12 0.51
N TRP A 197 -24.57 27.78 1.12
CA TRP A 197 -24.32 27.77 2.56
C TRP A 197 -25.23 28.73 3.34
N THR A 198 -25.93 29.62 2.66
CA THR A 198 -26.99 30.47 3.30
C THR A 198 -28.18 29.65 3.78
N ALA A 199 -28.32 28.39 3.37
CA ALA A 199 -29.40 27.49 3.78
C ALA A 199 -29.07 26.62 5.01
N GLY A 200 -28.07 26.99 5.81
CA GLY A 200 -27.72 26.27 7.06
C GLY A 200 -26.64 25.18 6.91
N PHE A 201 -26.04 25.06 5.74
CA PHE A 201 -24.89 24.16 5.52
C PHE A 201 -23.57 24.91 5.75
N THR A 202 -22.75 24.45 6.71
CA THR A 202 -21.41 24.96 6.93
C THR A 202 -20.39 23.90 6.54
N PRO A 203 -19.51 24.18 5.56
CA PRO A 203 -18.47 23.23 5.18
C PRO A 203 -17.47 23.03 6.32
N VAL A 204 -17.07 21.80 6.54
CA VAL A 204 -16.06 21.40 7.52
C VAL A 204 -15.05 20.44 6.89
N ALA A 205 -13.86 20.38 7.47
CA ALA A 205 -12.86 19.38 7.06
C ALA A 205 -13.33 17.96 7.38
N LEU A 206 -12.74 16.99 6.72
CA LEU A 206 -12.93 15.57 7.04
C LEU A 206 -12.57 15.31 8.51
N SER A 207 -13.26 14.40 9.15
CA SER A 207 -12.85 13.91 10.46
C SER A 207 -11.51 13.14 10.36
N ILE A 208 -10.83 12.96 11.48
CA ILE A 208 -9.57 12.19 11.51
C ILE A 208 -9.78 10.78 10.93
N LEU A 209 -10.86 10.11 11.32
CA LEU A 209 -11.16 8.76 10.83
C LEU A 209 -11.55 8.76 9.35
N GLN A 210 -12.34 9.73 8.89
CA GLN A 210 -12.66 9.89 7.47
C GLN A 210 -11.40 10.08 6.62
N ALA A 211 -10.47 10.93 7.07
CA ALA A 211 -9.21 11.17 6.34
C ALA A 211 -8.37 9.90 6.21
N ARG A 212 -8.31 9.07 7.25
CA ARG A 212 -7.67 7.75 7.18
C ARG A 212 -8.33 6.84 6.16
N CYS A 213 -9.67 6.78 6.16
CA CYS A 213 -10.44 5.98 5.19
C CYS A 213 -10.18 6.44 3.75
N VAL A 214 -10.27 7.74 3.49
CA VAL A 214 -10.06 8.32 2.16
C VAL A 214 -8.61 8.12 1.73
N GLY A 215 -7.66 8.34 2.63
CA GLY A 215 -6.24 8.16 2.35
C GLY A 215 -5.88 6.72 1.99
N VAL A 216 -6.28 5.74 2.80
CA VAL A 216 -5.99 4.32 2.51
C VAL A 216 -6.71 3.83 1.26
N ALA A 217 -7.91 4.34 0.97
CA ALA A 217 -8.62 4.01 -0.27
C ALA A 217 -7.86 4.51 -1.50
N HIS A 218 -7.40 5.76 -1.50
CA HIS A 218 -6.58 6.32 -2.58
C HIS A 218 -5.24 5.61 -2.70
N PHE A 219 -4.58 5.31 -1.60
CA PHE A 219 -3.34 4.52 -1.60
C PHE A 219 -3.56 3.16 -2.25
N THR A 220 -4.59 2.44 -1.86
CA THR A 220 -4.89 1.10 -2.35
C THR A 220 -5.23 1.09 -3.84
N VAL A 221 -6.13 1.98 -4.27
CA VAL A 221 -6.54 2.08 -5.67
C VAL A 221 -5.37 2.50 -6.56
N GLY A 222 -4.61 3.50 -6.14
CA GLY A 222 -3.44 3.96 -6.87
C GLY A 222 -2.34 2.90 -6.96
N PHE A 223 -2.08 2.20 -5.87
CA PHE A 223 -1.11 1.11 -5.81
C PHE A 223 -1.49 -0.04 -6.75
N ILE A 224 -2.71 -0.53 -6.64
CA ILE A 224 -3.20 -1.64 -7.49
C ILE A 224 -3.21 -1.23 -8.95
N GLY A 225 -3.70 -0.03 -9.28
CA GLY A 225 -3.74 0.47 -10.66
C GLY A 225 -2.35 0.58 -11.29
N THR A 226 -1.39 1.09 -10.55
CA THR A 226 0.01 1.22 -10.99
C THR A 226 0.66 -0.15 -11.22
N PHE A 227 0.55 -1.05 -10.26
CA PHE A 227 1.12 -2.40 -10.36
C PHE A 227 0.46 -3.21 -11.47
N ALA A 228 -0.87 -3.19 -11.56
CA ALA A 228 -1.59 -3.90 -12.61
C ALA A 228 -1.19 -3.42 -14.01
N ALA A 229 -1.10 -2.11 -14.20
CA ALA A 229 -0.67 -1.54 -15.49
C ALA A 229 0.74 -2.00 -15.87
N PHE A 230 1.68 -1.99 -14.92
CA PHE A 230 3.05 -2.44 -15.15
C PHE A 230 3.12 -3.94 -15.45
N LEU A 231 2.47 -4.76 -14.65
CA LEU A 231 2.48 -6.22 -14.82
C LEU A 231 1.81 -6.68 -16.12
N LEU A 232 0.74 -5.99 -16.55
CA LEU A 232 0.00 -6.33 -17.77
C LEU A 232 0.67 -5.79 -19.05
N SER A 233 1.58 -4.83 -18.96
CA SER A 233 2.26 -4.23 -20.12
C SER A 233 3.50 -5.02 -20.58
N GLY A 234 3.97 -5.93 -19.76
CA GLY A 234 5.23 -6.66 -19.97
C GLY A 234 5.10 -8.13 -20.35
#